data_8e2dab3412badeb430d97c44eda56b13
#
_entry.id   8e2dab3412badeb430d97c44eda56b13
#
_cell.length_a   1.000
_cell.length_b   1.000
_cell.length_c   1.000
_cell.angle_alpha   90.00
_cell.angle_beta   90.00
_cell.angle_gamma   90.00
#
_symmetry.space_group_name_H-M   'P 1'
#
loop_
_entity.id
_entity.type
_entity.pdbx_description
1 polymer ?
#
loop_
_entity_poly.entity_id
_entity_poly.type
_entity_poly.pdbx_seq_one_letter_code
_entity_poly.pdbx_strand_id
1 'polypeptide(L)'
;MEKVKKETALYAFVTDDGVAHRVWRIADRERVAALETLFEKVPATYIADGHHRAASAVKVGLRRREAHPDYDGTEEFNYFLSVLFPDKELKIMDYNRVVKDLYGMDPEDFMFSIEEDYQVFHLTQPISPKVKGEICMYLGGEWFLLRARAELLSARSIDPVKALDVSLLQDTILGPLLGIGDPRTDQRIEFVGGIRGLRELEKRVSQHTYAHAMDGSLEELGPAVAFAMHPTGITELLDVADHQLLMPPKSTWFEPKLRSGIFIHEIER
;
A
#
# COMPACT_ATOMS: atom_id res chain seq x y z
N MET A 1 10.53 15.08 -22.98
CA MET A 1 11.30 14.26 -21.99
C MET A 1 12.39 13.43 -22.68
N GLU A 2 12.14 12.64 -23.72
CA GLU A 2 13.14 11.76 -24.38
C GLU A 2 14.37 12.48 -24.95
N LYS A 3 14.22 13.73 -25.39
CA LYS A 3 15.36 14.53 -25.82
C LYS A 3 16.31 14.89 -24.68
N VAL A 4 15.75 15.21 -23.50
CA VAL A 4 16.51 15.57 -22.29
C VAL A 4 17.31 14.37 -21.75
N LYS A 5 16.74 13.17 -21.81
CA LYS A 5 17.43 11.94 -21.38
C LYS A 5 18.69 11.62 -22.19
N LYS A 6 18.87 12.24 -23.38
CA LYS A 6 20.07 12.11 -24.22
C LYS A 6 21.18 13.09 -23.82
N GLU A 7 20.86 14.09 -23.02
CA GLU A 7 21.82 15.07 -22.51
C GLU A 7 22.61 14.45 -21.32
N THR A 8 23.67 15.11 -20.90
CA THR A 8 24.45 14.68 -19.73
C THR A 8 23.60 14.81 -18.47
N ALA A 9 23.47 13.72 -17.70
CA ALA A 9 22.76 13.75 -16.43
C ALA A 9 23.47 14.64 -15.41
N LEU A 10 22.71 15.39 -14.62
CA LEU A 10 23.22 16.16 -13.49
C LEU A 10 23.76 15.23 -12.39
N TYR A 11 23.04 14.15 -12.11
CA TYR A 11 23.46 13.06 -11.23
C TYR A 11 23.25 11.72 -11.93
N ALA A 12 24.16 10.79 -11.71
CA ALA A 12 24.03 9.40 -12.12
C ALA A 12 24.74 8.52 -11.10
N PHE A 13 24.01 7.63 -10.43
CA PHE A 13 24.56 6.72 -9.45
C PHE A 13 23.73 5.45 -9.37
N VAL A 14 24.30 4.41 -8.77
CA VAL A 14 23.62 3.14 -8.49
C VAL A 14 23.61 2.93 -7.00
N THR A 15 22.48 2.56 -6.44
CA THR A 15 22.31 2.24 -5.02
C THR A 15 22.66 0.78 -4.73
N ASP A 16 22.86 0.44 -3.44
CA ASP A 16 23.29 -0.91 -3.01
C ASP A 16 22.34 -2.04 -3.45
N ASP A 17 21.08 -1.72 -3.69
CA ASP A 17 20.07 -2.63 -4.25
C ASP A 17 20.13 -2.78 -5.78
N GLY A 18 21.16 -2.20 -6.42
CA GLY A 18 21.39 -2.28 -7.87
C GLY A 18 20.52 -1.34 -8.71
N VAL A 19 19.72 -0.46 -8.09
CA VAL A 19 18.86 0.48 -8.81
C VAL A 19 19.68 1.69 -9.29
N ALA A 20 19.62 1.96 -10.60
CA ALA A 20 20.27 3.12 -11.21
C ALA A 20 19.38 4.36 -11.15
N HIS A 21 19.91 5.44 -10.59
CA HIS A 21 19.26 6.74 -10.49
C HIS A 21 19.96 7.74 -11.43
N ARG A 22 19.18 8.43 -12.26
CA ARG A 22 19.68 9.48 -13.15
C ARG A 22 18.77 10.69 -13.05
N VAL A 23 19.37 11.86 -12.98
CA VAL A 23 18.66 13.13 -12.86
C VAL A 23 19.13 14.08 -13.93
N TRP A 24 18.21 14.72 -14.62
CA TRP A 24 18.45 15.79 -15.57
C TRP A 24 17.74 17.05 -15.11
N ARG A 25 18.35 18.19 -15.35
CA ARG A 25 17.76 19.49 -15.06
C ARG A 25 17.26 20.12 -16.35
N ILE A 26 16.02 20.58 -16.37
CA ILE A 26 15.46 21.41 -17.42
C ILE A 26 15.42 22.84 -16.86
N ALA A 27 16.30 23.71 -17.36
CA ALA A 27 16.39 25.11 -16.92
C ALA A 27 16.10 26.10 -18.06
N ASP A 28 15.94 25.62 -19.28
CA ASP A 28 15.59 26.43 -20.44
C ASP A 28 14.15 26.95 -20.28
N ARG A 29 13.99 28.30 -20.36
CA ARG A 29 12.72 28.97 -20.08
C ARG A 29 11.60 28.54 -21.03
N GLU A 30 11.90 28.34 -22.31
CA GLU A 30 10.89 27.94 -23.31
C GLU A 30 10.40 26.51 -23.00
N ARG A 31 11.32 25.61 -22.65
CA ARG A 31 10.97 24.22 -22.26
C ARG A 31 10.17 24.18 -20.97
N VAL A 32 10.51 25.02 -19.98
CA VAL A 32 9.77 25.13 -18.71
C VAL A 32 8.36 25.61 -18.99
N ALA A 33 8.19 26.73 -19.72
CA ALA A 33 6.87 27.27 -20.07
C ALA A 33 6.01 26.28 -20.87
N ALA A 34 6.66 25.51 -21.78
CA ALA A 34 5.96 24.45 -22.52
C ALA A 34 5.48 23.32 -21.61
N LEU A 35 6.26 22.94 -20.58
CA LEU A 35 5.85 21.97 -19.60
C LEU A 35 4.69 22.48 -18.73
N GLU A 36 4.76 23.73 -18.25
CA GLU A 36 3.68 24.37 -17.50
C GLU A 36 2.38 24.33 -18.29
N THR A 37 2.40 24.78 -19.56
CA THR A 37 1.22 24.75 -20.45
C THR A 37 0.67 23.32 -20.66
N LEU A 38 1.53 22.31 -20.66
CA LEU A 38 1.09 20.91 -20.78
C LEU A 38 0.45 20.43 -19.47
N PHE A 39 1.00 20.78 -18.31
CA PHE A 39 0.46 20.40 -17.02
C PHE A 39 -0.85 21.12 -16.68
N GLU A 40 -1.06 22.36 -17.14
CA GLU A 40 -2.34 23.05 -17.04
C GLU A 40 -3.51 22.29 -17.70
N LYS A 41 -3.24 21.43 -18.65
CA LYS A 41 -4.22 20.57 -19.32
C LYS A 41 -4.52 19.28 -18.57
N VAL A 42 -3.77 18.97 -17.53
CA VAL A 42 -3.99 17.77 -16.70
C VAL A 42 -5.09 18.10 -15.69
N PRO A 43 -6.27 17.48 -15.80
CA PRO A 43 -7.43 17.86 -14.98
C PRO A 43 -7.25 17.54 -13.50
N ALA A 44 -6.51 16.49 -13.16
CA ALA A 44 -6.25 16.08 -11.80
C ALA A 44 -4.96 15.26 -11.69
N THR A 45 -4.35 15.30 -10.52
CA THR A 45 -3.27 14.40 -10.10
C THR A 45 -3.69 13.67 -8.82
N TYR A 46 -3.22 12.44 -8.64
CA TYR A 46 -3.59 11.58 -7.52
C TYR A 46 -2.37 11.30 -6.65
N ILE A 47 -2.54 11.35 -5.32
CA ILE A 47 -1.45 11.04 -4.39
C ILE A 47 -1.26 9.53 -4.33
N ALA A 48 -0.24 9.02 -4.98
CA ALA A 48 0.11 7.60 -4.95
C ALA A 48 0.87 7.22 -3.66
N ASP A 49 1.81 8.06 -3.23
CA ASP A 49 2.59 7.86 -2.00
C ASP A 49 2.95 9.22 -1.37
N GLY A 50 3.27 9.21 -0.08
CA GLY A 50 3.69 10.41 0.65
C GLY A 50 2.55 11.27 1.17
N HIS A 51 1.38 10.72 1.47
CA HIS A 51 0.22 11.44 2.03
C HIS A 51 0.59 12.32 3.23
N HIS A 52 1.39 11.82 4.18
CA HIS A 52 1.83 12.59 5.34
C HIS A 52 2.77 13.75 4.96
N ARG A 53 3.64 13.57 3.97
CA ARG A 53 4.53 14.63 3.46
C ARG A 53 3.73 15.74 2.78
N ALA A 54 2.77 15.38 1.92
CA ALA A 54 1.88 16.34 1.28
C ALA A 54 1.04 17.10 2.30
N ALA A 55 0.40 16.41 3.25
CA ALA A 55 -0.39 17.04 4.32
C ALA A 55 0.46 17.97 5.20
N SER A 56 1.70 17.60 5.51
CA SER A 56 2.62 18.44 6.28
C SER A 56 3.01 19.69 5.50
N ALA A 57 3.30 19.59 4.20
CA ALA A 57 3.62 20.74 3.36
C ALA A 57 2.47 21.73 3.29
N VAL A 58 1.25 21.25 3.06
CA VAL A 58 0.03 22.09 3.07
C VAL A 58 -0.13 22.79 4.42
N LYS A 59 0.00 22.07 5.54
CA LYS A 59 -0.13 22.64 6.88
C LYS A 59 0.91 23.72 7.17
N VAL A 60 2.14 23.52 6.73
CA VAL A 60 3.21 24.53 6.86
C VAL A 60 2.91 25.74 6.00
N GLY A 61 2.50 25.57 4.74
CA GLY A 61 2.12 26.65 3.84
C GLY A 61 1.00 27.52 4.43
N LEU A 62 -0.07 26.90 4.94
CA LEU A 62 -1.17 27.63 5.58
C LEU A 62 -0.72 28.43 6.79
N ARG A 63 0.10 27.86 7.69
CA ARG A 63 0.67 28.57 8.84
C ARG A 63 1.56 29.73 8.43
N ARG A 64 2.34 29.59 7.36
CA ARG A 64 3.18 30.69 6.83
C ARG A 64 2.31 31.82 6.25
N ARG A 65 1.22 31.52 5.55
CA ARG A 65 0.26 32.53 5.08
C ARG A 65 -0.38 33.29 6.22
N GLU A 66 -0.75 32.62 7.30
CA GLU A 66 -1.28 33.25 8.51
C GLU A 66 -0.25 34.19 9.17
N ALA A 67 1.04 33.82 9.19
CA ALA A 67 2.12 34.60 9.75
C ALA A 67 2.57 35.76 8.84
N HIS A 68 2.31 35.69 7.54
CA HIS A 68 2.67 36.70 6.54
C HIS A 68 1.43 37.07 5.70
N PRO A 69 0.47 37.83 6.24
CA PRO A 69 -0.81 38.11 5.59
C PRO A 69 -0.68 38.95 4.30
N ASP A 70 0.47 39.54 4.06
CA ASP A 70 0.83 40.35 2.88
C ASP A 70 1.51 39.50 1.77
N TYR A 71 1.47 38.16 1.86
CA TYR A 71 2.02 37.27 0.83
C TYR A 71 1.32 37.50 -0.52
N ASP A 72 2.09 37.45 -1.62
CA ASP A 72 1.59 37.64 -2.98
C ASP A 72 1.44 36.33 -3.78
N GLY A 73 1.83 35.21 -3.22
CA GLY A 73 1.74 33.87 -3.83
C GLY A 73 3.02 33.41 -4.50
N THR A 74 4.06 34.25 -4.59
CA THR A 74 5.35 33.90 -5.22
C THR A 74 6.33 33.29 -4.21
N GLU A 75 6.06 33.36 -2.91
CA GLU A 75 6.90 32.84 -1.87
C GLU A 75 6.96 31.30 -1.90
N GLU A 76 8.13 30.75 -1.61
CA GLU A 76 8.43 29.30 -1.69
C GLU A 76 7.52 28.46 -0.78
N PHE A 77 7.01 29.00 0.32
CA PHE A 77 6.05 28.28 1.18
C PHE A 77 4.67 28.04 0.54
N ASN A 78 4.36 28.68 -0.61
CA ASN A 78 3.16 28.42 -1.39
C ASN A 78 3.28 27.17 -2.29
N TYR A 79 4.47 26.60 -2.39
CA TYR A 79 4.77 25.46 -3.23
C TYR A 79 5.27 24.27 -2.42
N PHE A 80 5.24 23.10 -2.99
CA PHE A 80 5.88 21.91 -2.42
C PHE A 80 6.47 21.04 -3.53
N LEU A 81 7.51 20.29 -3.19
CA LEU A 81 8.14 19.37 -4.11
C LEU A 81 7.20 18.23 -4.46
N SER A 82 6.85 18.13 -5.73
CA SER A 82 6.04 17.03 -6.27
C SER A 82 6.83 16.21 -7.28
N VAL A 83 6.66 14.89 -7.25
CA VAL A 83 7.19 13.97 -8.25
C VAL A 83 6.01 13.30 -8.94
N LEU A 84 5.91 13.50 -10.25
CA LEU A 84 4.78 13.05 -11.06
C LEU A 84 5.19 11.84 -11.91
N PHE A 85 4.37 10.81 -11.86
CA PHE A 85 4.51 9.60 -12.65
C PHE A 85 3.28 9.40 -13.54
N PRO A 86 3.42 8.96 -14.78
CA PRO A 86 2.33 8.32 -15.49
C PRO A 86 1.88 7.06 -14.72
N ASP A 87 0.59 6.83 -14.63
CA ASP A 87 -0.02 5.68 -13.94
C ASP A 87 0.58 4.34 -14.36
N LYS A 88 0.84 4.18 -15.66
CA LYS A 88 1.46 2.97 -16.25
C LYS A 88 2.91 2.70 -15.83
N GLU A 89 3.60 3.69 -15.25
CA GLU A 89 4.97 3.54 -14.73
C GLU A 89 5.01 3.19 -13.24
N LEU A 90 3.84 3.11 -12.61
CA LEU A 90 3.69 2.68 -11.22
C LEU A 90 3.18 1.24 -11.15
N LYS A 91 3.80 0.45 -10.29
CA LYS A 91 3.32 -0.88 -9.94
C LYS A 91 2.77 -0.86 -8.53
N ILE A 92 1.54 -1.30 -8.38
CA ILE A 92 0.96 -1.56 -7.07
C ILE A 92 1.23 -3.03 -6.73
N MET A 93 1.89 -3.25 -5.61
CA MET A 93 2.14 -4.56 -5.04
C MET A 93 1.08 -4.85 -3.97
N ASP A 94 0.87 -6.12 -3.71
CA ASP A 94 0.05 -6.59 -2.63
C ASP A 94 0.59 -6.13 -1.25
N TYR A 95 -0.32 -5.90 -0.34
CA TYR A 95 0.00 -5.65 1.06
C TYR A 95 -0.65 -6.74 1.90
N ASN A 96 0.16 -7.70 2.32
CA ASN A 96 -0.27 -8.92 3.00
C ASN A 96 -0.44 -8.68 4.51
N ARG A 97 -1.17 -9.56 5.19
CA ARG A 97 -1.43 -9.50 6.63
C ARG A 97 -1.00 -10.79 7.31
N VAL A 98 -0.49 -10.62 8.52
CA VAL A 98 -0.26 -11.74 9.46
C VAL A 98 -0.96 -11.39 10.76
N VAL A 99 -1.78 -12.29 11.28
CA VAL A 99 -2.46 -12.16 12.57
C VAL A 99 -1.89 -13.20 13.51
N LYS A 100 -1.52 -12.77 14.72
CA LYS A 100 -0.71 -13.54 15.66
C LYS A 100 -1.48 -14.64 16.39
N ASP A 101 -2.81 -14.57 16.38
CA ASP A 101 -3.69 -15.53 17.02
C ASP A 101 -5.04 -15.60 16.30
N LEU A 102 -5.85 -16.61 16.59
CA LEU A 102 -7.21 -16.79 16.07
C LEU A 102 -8.30 -16.26 17.01
N TYR A 103 -7.98 -15.36 17.92
CA TYR A 103 -8.92 -14.75 18.86
C TYR A 103 -9.66 -15.78 19.74
N GLY A 104 -8.97 -16.84 20.11
CA GLY A 104 -9.52 -17.93 20.95
C GLY A 104 -10.30 -18.99 20.19
N MET A 105 -10.42 -18.88 18.87
CA MET A 105 -11.00 -19.94 18.03
C MET A 105 -9.95 -21.02 17.77
N ASP A 106 -10.39 -22.27 17.66
CA ASP A 106 -9.55 -23.31 17.11
C ASP A 106 -9.53 -23.25 15.57
N PRO A 107 -8.53 -23.87 14.91
CA PRO A 107 -8.42 -23.81 13.44
C PRO A 107 -9.61 -24.40 12.67
N GLU A 108 -10.29 -25.42 13.20
CA GLU A 108 -11.42 -26.07 12.53
C GLU A 108 -12.66 -25.16 12.56
N ASP A 109 -12.97 -24.55 13.71
CA ASP A 109 -14.07 -23.60 13.86
C ASP A 109 -13.82 -22.33 13.03
N PHE A 110 -12.55 -21.88 12.97
CA PHE A 110 -12.18 -20.74 12.13
C PHE A 110 -12.38 -21.05 10.65
N MET A 111 -11.96 -22.21 10.17
CA MET A 111 -12.18 -22.64 8.78
C MET A 111 -13.66 -22.77 8.46
N PHE A 112 -14.44 -23.37 9.35
CA PHE A 112 -15.89 -23.50 9.18
C PHE A 112 -16.58 -22.13 9.03
N SER A 113 -16.19 -21.16 9.85
CA SER A 113 -16.72 -19.79 9.79
C SER A 113 -16.36 -19.09 8.48
N ILE A 114 -15.18 -19.32 7.93
CA ILE A 114 -14.77 -18.76 6.63
C ILE A 114 -15.62 -19.33 5.49
N GLU A 115 -16.04 -20.58 5.54
CA GLU A 115 -16.82 -21.22 4.48
C GLU A 115 -18.22 -20.60 4.30
N GLU A 116 -18.73 -19.82 5.24
CA GLU A 116 -19.97 -19.07 5.07
C GLU A 116 -19.88 -18.07 3.91
N ASP A 117 -18.77 -17.33 3.82
CA ASP A 117 -18.55 -16.24 2.86
C ASP A 117 -17.68 -16.64 1.66
N TYR A 118 -16.89 -17.73 1.80
CA TYR A 118 -15.90 -18.14 0.81
C TYR A 118 -16.06 -19.61 0.40
N GLN A 119 -15.65 -19.88 -0.84
CA GLN A 119 -15.29 -21.23 -1.26
C GLN A 119 -13.82 -21.44 -0.92
N VAL A 120 -13.51 -22.51 -0.18
CA VAL A 120 -12.16 -22.81 0.30
C VAL A 120 -11.56 -23.96 -0.52
N PHE A 121 -10.35 -23.75 -1.04
CA PHE A 121 -9.60 -24.75 -1.81
C PHE A 121 -8.23 -24.95 -1.19
N HIS A 122 -7.90 -26.18 -0.84
CA HIS A 122 -6.56 -26.53 -0.39
C HIS A 122 -5.53 -26.38 -1.52
N LEU A 123 -4.38 -25.80 -1.23
CA LEU A 123 -3.30 -25.57 -2.19
C LEU A 123 -2.10 -26.47 -1.87
N THR A 124 -1.56 -27.14 -2.86
CA THR A 124 -0.36 -27.97 -2.74
C THR A 124 0.94 -27.18 -2.72
N GLN A 125 0.87 -25.89 -3.09
CA GLN A 125 2.01 -24.95 -3.08
C GLN A 125 1.52 -23.53 -2.88
N PRO A 126 2.36 -22.64 -2.31
CA PRO A 126 1.99 -21.22 -2.17
C PRO A 126 1.81 -20.55 -3.54
N ILE A 127 0.68 -19.88 -3.71
CA ILE A 127 0.40 -19.04 -4.87
C ILE A 127 -0.11 -17.68 -4.40
N SER A 128 0.14 -16.63 -5.19
CA SER A 128 -0.55 -15.35 -4.99
C SER A 128 -1.93 -15.37 -5.62
N PRO A 129 -2.93 -14.69 -5.02
CA PRO A 129 -4.24 -14.51 -5.63
C PRO A 129 -4.12 -13.94 -7.05
N LYS A 130 -4.92 -14.42 -7.98
CA LYS A 130 -4.82 -14.04 -9.40
C LYS A 130 -5.85 -13.01 -9.83
N VAL A 131 -6.97 -12.98 -9.14
CA VAL A 131 -8.09 -12.11 -9.47
C VAL A 131 -8.69 -11.51 -8.21
N LYS A 132 -9.39 -10.40 -8.37
CA LYS A 132 -10.16 -9.75 -7.32
C LYS A 132 -11.17 -10.71 -6.70
N GLY A 133 -11.35 -10.64 -5.38
CA GLY A 133 -12.20 -11.55 -4.61
C GLY A 133 -11.50 -12.86 -4.22
N GLU A 134 -10.23 -13.04 -4.57
CA GLU A 134 -9.41 -14.14 -4.09
C GLU A 134 -8.44 -13.68 -2.99
N ILE A 135 -8.30 -14.48 -1.95
CA ILE A 135 -7.33 -14.31 -0.86
C ILE A 135 -6.65 -15.66 -0.65
N CYS A 136 -5.33 -15.69 -0.55
CA CYS A 136 -4.65 -16.93 -0.16
C CYS A 136 -4.30 -16.86 1.32
N MET A 137 -4.71 -17.89 2.08
CA MET A 137 -4.52 -18.00 3.51
C MET A 137 -3.49 -19.08 3.83
N TYR A 138 -2.60 -18.79 4.78
CA TYR A 138 -1.68 -19.78 5.36
C TYR A 138 -2.04 -19.99 6.83
N LEU A 139 -2.44 -21.21 7.16
CA LEU A 139 -2.85 -21.62 8.49
C LEU A 139 -2.42 -23.06 8.76
N GLY A 140 -1.90 -23.33 9.96
CA GLY A 140 -1.54 -24.70 10.39
C GLY A 140 -0.47 -25.38 9.50
N GLY A 141 0.37 -24.63 8.81
CA GLY A 141 1.38 -25.19 7.90
C GLY A 141 0.90 -25.38 6.46
N GLU A 142 -0.35 -25.08 6.15
CA GLU A 142 -1.00 -25.32 4.87
C GLU A 142 -1.51 -24.03 4.22
N TRP A 143 -1.57 -24.03 2.88
CA TRP A 143 -2.10 -22.94 2.09
C TRP A 143 -3.50 -23.23 1.58
N PHE A 144 -4.36 -22.22 1.62
CA PHE A 144 -5.73 -22.29 1.13
C PHE A 144 -6.02 -21.09 0.23
N LEU A 145 -6.76 -21.33 -0.87
CA LEU A 145 -7.35 -20.26 -1.67
C LEU A 145 -8.79 -20.04 -1.19
N LEU A 146 -9.06 -18.83 -0.72
CA LEU A 146 -10.38 -18.35 -0.36
C LEU A 146 -10.92 -17.58 -1.54
N ARG A 147 -12.02 -18.04 -2.15
CA ARG A 147 -12.71 -17.32 -3.22
C ARG A 147 -14.06 -16.83 -2.69
N ALA A 148 -14.20 -15.52 -2.62
CA ALA A 148 -15.43 -14.89 -2.15
C ALA A 148 -16.65 -15.31 -3.01
N ARG A 149 -17.76 -15.56 -2.35
CA ARG A 149 -19.02 -15.91 -3.06
C ARG A 149 -19.52 -14.72 -3.88
N ALA A 150 -20.15 -15.00 -5.01
CA ALA A 150 -20.60 -13.98 -5.96
C ALA A 150 -21.61 -13.00 -5.34
N GLU A 151 -22.48 -13.49 -4.47
CA GLU A 151 -23.48 -12.70 -3.75
C GLU A 151 -22.82 -11.65 -2.86
N LEU A 152 -21.76 -12.04 -2.14
CA LEU A 152 -20.96 -11.14 -1.29
C LEU A 152 -20.28 -10.05 -2.11
N LEU A 153 -19.65 -10.41 -3.23
CA LEU A 153 -19.01 -9.43 -4.12
C LEU A 153 -20.03 -8.47 -4.74
N SER A 154 -21.18 -8.97 -5.18
CA SER A 154 -22.25 -8.16 -5.78
C SER A 154 -22.82 -7.15 -4.77
N ALA A 155 -23.04 -7.56 -3.52
CA ALA A 155 -23.57 -6.68 -2.48
C ALA A 155 -22.61 -5.51 -2.13
N ARG A 156 -21.33 -5.68 -2.41
CA ARG A 156 -20.26 -4.69 -2.08
C ARG A 156 -19.88 -3.78 -3.26
N SER A 157 -20.27 -4.15 -4.48
CA SER A 157 -19.80 -3.52 -5.73
C SER A 157 -20.21 -2.06 -5.92
N ILE A 158 -21.23 -1.57 -5.21
CA ILE A 158 -21.75 -0.21 -5.34
C ILE A 158 -20.86 0.81 -4.59
N ASP A 159 -20.20 0.39 -3.52
CA ASP A 159 -19.32 1.23 -2.70
C ASP A 159 -17.88 0.95 -3.08
N PRO A 160 -17.14 1.92 -3.67
CA PRO A 160 -15.78 1.68 -4.13
C PRO A 160 -14.81 1.28 -3.02
N VAL A 161 -15.03 1.69 -1.77
CA VAL A 161 -14.19 1.28 -0.63
C VAL A 161 -14.54 -0.14 -0.19
N LYS A 162 -15.83 -0.46 -0.08
CA LYS A 162 -16.28 -1.81 0.30
C LYS A 162 -15.95 -2.86 -0.76
N ALA A 163 -15.88 -2.43 -2.03
CA ALA A 163 -15.50 -3.30 -3.14
C ALA A 163 -14.03 -3.73 -3.15
N LEU A 164 -13.16 -3.10 -2.35
CA LEU A 164 -11.74 -3.46 -2.26
C LEU A 164 -11.56 -4.80 -1.53
N ASP A 165 -10.63 -5.63 -1.99
CA ASP A 165 -10.31 -6.91 -1.34
C ASP A 165 -9.80 -6.74 0.09
N VAL A 166 -9.12 -5.63 0.38
CA VAL A 166 -8.67 -5.29 1.74
C VAL A 166 -9.84 -4.99 2.67
N SER A 167 -10.90 -4.35 2.17
CA SER A 167 -12.14 -4.13 2.92
C SER A 167 -12.95 -5.43 3.06
N LEU A 168 -12.96 -6.25 2.01
CA LEU A 168 -13.56 -7.57 2.05
C LEU A 168 -12.96 -8.40 3.19
N LEU A 169 -11.63 -8.55 3.23
CA LEU A 169 -10.94 -9.27 4.31
C LEU A 169 -11.23 -8.67 5.69
N GLN A 170 -11.22 -7.33 5.79
CA GLN A 170 -11.48 -6.63 7.06
C GLN A 170 -12.88 -6.95 7.59
N ASP A 171 -13.89 -6.86 6.73
CA ASP A 171 -15.29 -6.90 7.13
C ASP A 171 -15.82 -8.33 7.33
N THR A 172 -15.16 -9.33 6.72
CA THR A 172 -15.63 -10.73 6.78
C THR A 172 -14.76 -11.62 7.67
N ILE A 173 -13.48 -11.30 7.84
CA ILE A 173 -12.55 -12.16 8.58
C ILE A 173 -11.88 -11.40 9.73
N LEU A 174 -11.17 -10.30 9.44
CA LEU A 174 -10.35 -9.63 10.46
C LEU A 174 -11.20 -9.06 11.60
N GLY A 175 -12.30 -8.39 11.28
CA GLY A 175 -13.23 -7.82 12.26
C GLY A 175 -14.03 -8.89 12.99
N PRO A 176 -14.92 -9.62 12.29
CA PRO A 176 -15.87 -10.50 12.93
C PRO A 176 -15.26 -11.76 13.56
N LEU A 177 -14.26 -12.38 12.91
CA LEU A 177 -13.68 -13.64 13.38
C LEU A 177 -12.44 -13.43 14.24
N LEU A 178 -11.55 -12.52 13.86
CA LEU A 178 -10.28 -12.29 14.55
C LEU A 178 -10.29 -11.10 15.50
N GLY A 179 -11.42 -10.38 15.61
CA GLY A 179 -11.59 -9.26 16.55
C GLY A 179 -10.69 -8.04 16.26
N ILE A 180 -10.15 -7.91 15.02
CA ILE A 180 -9.31 -6.78 14.61
C ILE A 180 -10.21 -5.62 14.20
N GLY A 181 -10.50 -4.69 15.11
CA GLY A 181 -11.38 -3.54 14.84
C GLY A 181 -10.69 -2.45 14.01
N ASP A 182 -9.56 -1.93 14.50
CA ASP A 182 -8.74 -0.96 13.77
C ASP A 182 -7.34 -1.54 13.52
N PRO A 183 -7.04 -1.96 12.29
CA PRO A 183 -5.76 -2.59 11.97
C PRO A 183 -4.55 -1.65 12.06
N ARG A 184 -4.75 -0.33 12.28
CA ARG A 184 -3.65 0.63 12.50
C ARG A 184 -3.11 0.58 13.93
N THR A 185 -3.92 0.19 14.87
CA THR A 185 -3.64 0.26 16.31
C THR A 185 -3.56 -1.11 16.98
N ASP A 186 -4.15 -2.14 16.38
CA ASP A 186 -4.12 -3.49 16.92
C ASP A 186 -2.71 -4.10 16.80
N GLN A 187 -2.15 -4.57 17.92
CA GLN A 187 -0.80 -5.13 17.99
C GLN A 187 -0.74 -6.59 17.52
N ARG A 188 -1.88 -7.22 17.29
CA ARG A 188 -1.98 -8.61 16.83
C ARG A 188 -1.87 -8.75 15.33
N ILE A 189 -1.99 -7.65 14.56
CA ILE A 189 -1.85 -7.67 13.11
C ILE A 189 -0.53 -7.04 12.65
N GLU A 190 0.13 -7.69 11.71
CA GLU A 190 1.31 -7.19 11.00
C GLU A 190 1.04 -7.07 9.51
N PHE A 191 1.72 -6.10 8.88
CA PHE A 191 1.62 -5.85 7.46
C PHE A 191 2.92 -6.21 6.75
N VAL A 192 2.82 -7.00 5.69
CA VAL A 192 3.97 -7.50 4.92
C VAL A 192 3.82 -7.11 3.46
N GLY A 193 4.71 -6.25 2.97
CA GLY A 193 4.72 -5.88 1.53
C GLY A 193 5.01 -7.09 0.66
N GLY A 194 4.25 -7.25 -0.43
CA GLY A 194 4.35 -8.39 -1.33
C GLY A 194 5.71 -8.59 -2.00
N ILE A 195 6.53 -7.54 -2.03
CA ILE A 195 7.94 -7.62 -2.49
C ILE A 195 8.77 -8.65 -1.70
N ARG A 196 8.36 -8.98 -0.48
CA ARG A 196 9.04 -9.99 0.37
C ARG A 196 8.69 -11.44 0.00
N GLY A 197 7.65 -11.63 -0.80
CA GLY A 197 7.18 -12.94 -1.24
C GLY A 197 6.42 -13.72 -0.16
N LEU A 198 5.80 -14.85 -0.58
CA LEU A 198 4.92 -15.64 0.28
C LEU A 198 5.65 -16.37 1.40
N ARG A 199 6.93 -16.75 1.19
CA ARG A 199 7.75 -17.40 2.23
C ARG A 199 7.97 -16.52 3.47
N GLU A 200 7.93 -15.21 3.32
CA GLU A 200 7.98 -14.32 4.48
C GLU A 200 6.73 -14.45 5.36
N LEU A 201 5.57 -14.74 4.77
CA LEU A 201 4.34 -15.01 5.51
C LEU A 201 4.44 -16.30 6.33
N GLU A 202 4.90 -17.39 5.69
CA GLU A 202 5.14 -18.66 6.38
C GLU A 202 6.08 -18.50 7.57
N LYS A 203 7.20 -17.79 7.35
CA LYS A 203 8.19 -17.48 8.39
C LYS A 203 7.58 -16.72 9.57
N ARG A 204 6.77 -15.69 9.30
CA ARG A 204 6.15 -14.88 10.36
C ARG A 204 5.08 -15.64 11.13
N VAL A 205 4.26 -16.42 10.44
CA VAL A 205 3.30 -17.31 11.10
C VAL A 205 4.04 -18.27 12.02
N SER A 206 5.10 -18.92 11.55
CA SER A 206 5.91 -19.82 12.39
C SER A 206 6.51 -19.10 13.61
N GLN A 207 6.98 -17.86 13.47
CA GLN A 207 7.52 -17.05 14.58
C GLN A 207 6.47 -16.68 15.64
N HIS A 208 5.19 -16.59 15.26
CA HIS A 208 4.10 -16.32 16.19
C HIS A 208 3.44 -17.57 16.75
N THR A 209 3.52 -18.69 16.01
CA THR A 209 3.00 -19.98 16.48
C THR A 209 3.94 -20.64 17.50
N TYR A 210 5.25 -20.40 17.35
CA TYR A 210 6.25 -21.06 18.20
C TYR A 210 7.22 -20.03 18.81
N ALA A 211 7.57 -20.23 20.10
CA ALA A 211 8.64 -19.50 20.77
C ALA A 211 9.74 -20.46 21.21
N HIS A 212 10.97 -19.95 21.32
CA HIS A 212 12.06 -20.69 21.98
C HIS A 212 11.99 -20.46 23.50
N ALA A 213 11.80 -21.52 24.26
CA ALA A 213 11.92 -21.47 25.70
C ALA A 213 13.40 -21.30 26.13
N MET A 214 13.65 -20.95 27.40
CA MET A 214 15.02 -20.71 27.91
C MET A 214 15.93 -21.95 27.83
N ASP A 215 15.35 -23.14 27.79
CA ASP A 215 16.07 -24.41 27.63
C ASP A 215 16.33 -24.79 26.15
N GLY A 216 15.92 -23.94 25.20
CA GLY A 216 16.07 -24.15 23.77
C GLY A 216 14.99 -25.03 23.14
N SER A 217 13.99 -25.51 23.90
CA SER A 217 12.81 -26.18 23.35
C SER A 217 11.89 -25.21 22.61
N LEU A 218 11.07 -25.74 21.69
CA LEU A 218 10.01 -24.97 21.03
C LEU A 218 8.73 -25.09 21.87
N GLU A 219 8.19 -23.95 22.26
CA GLU A 219 6.90 -23.83 22.91
C GLU A 219 5.87 -23.33 21.92
N GLU A 220 4.72 -23.98 21.85
CA GLU A 220 3.61 -23.54 21.00
C GLU A 220 2.82 -22.44 21.70
N LEU A 221 2.75 -21.28 21.06
CA LEU A 221 2.02 -20.10 21.57
C LEU A 221 0.54 -20.10 21.15
N GLY A 222 0.23 -20.81 20.08
CA GLY A 222 -1.10 -20.89 19.46
C GLY A 222 -1.05 -20.62 17.94
N PRO A 223 -2.16 -20.92 17.26
CA PRO A 223 -2.21 -20.81 15.81
C PRO A 223 -2.24 -19.33 15.36
N ALA A 224 -1.25 -18.94 14.57
CA ALA A 224 -1.23 -17.68 13.82
C ALA A 224 -1.68 -17.91 12.38
N VAL A 225 -2.15 -16.87 11.71
CA VAL A 225 -2.66 -16.95 10.33
C VAL A 225 -2.10 -15.81 9.46
N ALA A 226 -1.84 -16.09 8.18
CA ALA A 226 -1.47 -15.07 7.22
C ALA A 226 -2.43 -15.04 6.03
N PHE A 227 -2.59 -13.84 5.45
CA PHE A 227 -3.40 -13.59 4.27
C PHE A 227 -2.57 -12.90 3.22
N ALA A 228 -2.38 -13.57 2.07
CA ALA A 228 -1.83 -12.98 0.87
C ALA A 228 -2.96 -12.40 0.04
N MET A 229 -2.83 -11.12 -0.31
CA MET A 229 -3.87 -10.33 -0.96
C MET A 229 -3.63 -10.23 -2.46
N HIS A 230 -4.72 -10.09 -3.22
CA HIS A 230 -4.62 -9.57 -4.58
C HIS A 230 -4.23 -8.07 -4.52
N PRO A 231 -3.27 -7.60 -5.35
CA PRO A 231 -2.91 -6.19 -5.38
C PRO A 231 -4.09 -5.32 -5.76
N THR A 232 -4.34 -4.23 -5.03
CA THR A 232 -5.34 -3.23 -5.42
C THR A 232 -4.97 -2.64 -6.79
N GLY A 233 -5.94 -2.59 -7.71
CA GLY A 233 -5.76 -2.01 -9.04
C GLY A 233 -5.63 -0.48 -9.00
N ILE A 234 -4.90 0.10 -9.98
CA ILE A 234 -4.81 1.56 -10.09
C ILE A 234 -6.19 2.19 -10.31
N THR A 235 -7.04 1.55 -11.08
CA THR A 235 -8.42 2.02 -11.33
C THR A 235 -9.26 2.04 -10.07
N GLU A 236 -9.10 1.08 -9.16
CA GLU A 236 -9.80 1.05 -7.88
C GLU A 236 -9.38 2.22 -6.99
N LEU A 237 -8.07 2.54 -6.97
CA LEU A 237 -7.56 3.68 -6.23
C LEU A 237 -8.11 5.01 -6.78
N LEU A 238 -8.12 5.16 -8.11
CA LEU A 238 -8.65 6.35 -8.75
C LEU A 238 -10.15 6.49 -8.48
N ASP A 239 -10.91 5.39 -8.55
CA ASP A 239 -12.35 5.37 -8.26
C ASP A 239 -12.67 5.81 -6.83
N VAL A 240 -11.94 5.31 -5.84
CA VAL A 240 -12.07 5.76 -4.44
C VAL A 240 -11.79 7.26 -4.30
N ALA A 241 -10.73 7.75 -4.96
CA ALA A 241 -10.35 9.17 -4.91
C ALA A 241 -11.36 10.07 -5.62
N ASP A 242 -11.89 9.67 -6.77
CA ASP A 242 -12.89 10.41 -7.54
C ASP A 242 -14.22 10.55 -6.78
N HIS A 243 -14.55 9.56 -5.95
CA HIS A 243 -15.67 9.61 -5.00
C HIS A 243 -15.36 10.41 -3.72
N GLN A 244 -14.17 11.03 -3.60
CA GLN A 244 -13.71 11.77 -2.41
C GLN A 244 -13.68 10.91 -1.13
N LEU A 245 -13.49 9.61 -1.29
CA LEU A 245 -13.36 8.64 -0.21
C LEU A 245 -11.88 8.39 0.14
N LEU A 246 -11.65 7.73 1.26
CA LEU A 246 -10.30 7.39 1.71
C LEU A 246 -10.05 5.90 1.57
N MET A 247 -8.87 5.56 1.06
CA MET A 247 -8.40 4.17 1.03
C MET A 247 -8.26 3.62 2.46
N PRO A 248 -8.63 2.36 2.70
CA PRO A 248 -8.32 1.69 3.95
C PRO A 248 -6.80 1.68 4.23
N PRO A 249 -6.38 1.59 5.48
CA PRO A 249 -4.95 1.59 5.82
C PRO A 249 -4.25 0.38 5.19
N LYS A 250 -3.01 0.62 4.71
CA LYS A 250 -2.17 -0.45 4.14
C LYS A 250 -2.85 -1.22 2.99
N SER A 251 -3.53 -0.50 2.10
CA SER A 251 -4.21 -1.07 0.91
C SER A 251 -3.26 -1.20 -0.27
N THR A 252 -2.30 -0.29 -0.40
CA THR A 252 -1.42 -0.20 -1.57
C THR A 252 0.04 -0.12 -1.17
N TRP A 253 0.89 -0.79 -1.93
CA TRP A 253 2.34 -0.67 -1.88
C TRP A 253 2.83 -0.28 -3.26
N PHE A 254 3.21 0.98 -3.43
CA PHE A 254 3.71 1.48 -4.72
C PHE A 254 5.20 1.20 -4.91
N GLU A 255 5.54 0.78 -6.11
CA GLU A 255 6.90 0.72 -6.63
C GLU A 255 7.00 1.50 -7.97
N PRO A 256 8.14 2.15 -8.25
CA PRO A 256 9.35 2.23 -7.42
C PRO A 256 9.21 3.19 -6.23
N LYS A 257 9.91 2.91 -5.14
CA LYS A 257 10.02 3.85 -4.01
C LYS A 257 11.02 4.95 -4.33
N LEU A 258 10.60 6.20 -4.09
CA LEU A 258 11.49 7.36 -4.25
C LEU A 258 12.57 7.37 -3.16
N ARG A 259 13.78 7.71 -3.56
CA ARG A 259 14.88 7.94 -2.62
C ARG A 259 14.77 9.31 -1.98
N SER A 260 14.88 9.35 -0.65
CA SER A 260 14.90 10.60 0.10
C SER A 260 16.23 11.33 -0.08
N GLY A 261 16.22 12.68 -0.06
CA GLY A 261 17.41 13.51 -0.03
C GLY A 261 18.04 13.80 -1.41
N ILE A 262 17.52 13.25 -2.52
CA ILE A 262 18.00 13.62 -3.86
C ILE A 262 17.58 15.05 -4.22
N PHE A 263 16.39 15.45 -3.78
CA PHE A 263 15.84 16.79 -3.94
C PHE A 263 15.37 17.32 -2.60
N ILE A 264 15.62 18.59 -2.36
CA ILE A 264 15.19 19.33 -1.18
C ILE A 264 14.54 20.63 -1.66
N HIS A 265 13.36 20.95 -1.16
CA HIS A 265 12.67 22.21 -1.39
C HIS A 265 12.82 23.08 -0.13
N GLU A 266 13.45 24.24 -0.28
CA GLU A 266 13.61 25.22 0.79
C GLU A 266 12.42 26.17 0.78
N ILE A 267 11.72 26.30 1.91
CA ILE A 267 10.49 27.11 2.05
C ILE A 267 10.71 28.47 2.68
N GLU A 268 11.96 28.82 3.04
CA GLU A 268 12.33 30.02 3.78
C GLU A 268 13.03 31.09 2.93
N ARG A 269 12.84 31.08 1.64
CA ARG A 269 13.35 32.15 0.78
C ARG A 269 12.26 33.12 0.41
#